data_6fafa2eb1a34abc6e0bff4842e17116d
#
_entry.id   6fafa2eb1a34abc6e0bff4842e17116d
#
_cell.length_a   1.000
_cell.length_b   1.000
_cell.length_c   1.000
_cell.angle_alpha   90.00
_cell.angle_beta   90.00
_cell.angle_gamma   90.00
#
_symmetry.space_group_name_H-M   'P 1'
#
loop_
_entity.id
_entity.type
_entity.pdbx_description
1 polymer ?
#
loop_
_entity_poly.entity_id
_entity_poly.type
_entity_poly.pdbx_seq_one_letter_code
_entity_poly.pdbx_strand_id
1 'polypeptide(L)'
;MKAKAQEVCEASDDILLKKKEEELRAVLEPSYNWLYTKVSQVTKEGVKFLCDVRADLLAILSHDKNLSNEERVHLKTMSSHLKDLLSHWFSAGFLELEQVTWQSPCSMLQKISDYEAVHPVKNWTDLKSRVGPYRRCFVFTHRSMPDEPIVVLHVALTTEISPSIANVVKHHRQVKKTTSIEVEDLDPTGPAKGSAGTEDPALCTTAIFYSITSTQSGLQGIELGNSLIKQAVKKLKEEFPNMNQFSTLSPIPGFRKWLLQTLQMSRNGSLSYEVITKGNSIVFPKFCPPSICFCFSEERQKISRTFYGPTDDFYDSLCTAIKSNQWAQNDKLRDALELPLMRLCAKYLFAEKRRNFALDPVANFHLRNGATMWRLNWWADLSPRGLTNSCGIMVNYRYYLDQLERNSAQYQEQKVIEVTDQIKVLASQCKETVDAKL
;
A
#
# COMPACT_ATOMS: atom_id res chain seq x y z
N MET A 1 -1.70 -34.02 27.45
CA MET A 1 -2.30 -33.55 26.17
C MET A 1 -3.22 -34.62 25.56
N LYS A 2 -2.72 -35.81 25.11
CA LYS A 2 -3.57 -36.86 24.52
C LYS A 2 -4.71 -37.32 25.44
N ALA A 3 -4.46 -37.55 26.73
CA ALA A 3 -5.49 -37.95 27.70
C ALA A 3 -6.61 -36.90 27.82
N LYS A 4 -6.29 -35.61 27.91
CA LYS A 4 -7.29 -34.52 27.98
C LYS A 4 -8.08 -34.35 26.67
N ALA A 5 -7.46 -34.60 25.52
CA ALA A 5 -8.17 -34.60 24.25
C ALA A 5 -9.18 -35.75 24.17
N GLN A 6 -8.84 -36.93 24.75
CA GLN A 6 -9.74 -38.07 24.84
C GLN A 6 -10.93 -37.78 25.77
N GLU A 7 -10.69 -37.12 26.93
CA GLU A 7 -11.76 -36.71 27.86
C GLU A 7 -12.77 -35.74 27.21
N VAL A 8 -12.33 -34.89 26.27
CA VAL A 8 -13.24 -34.01 25.49
C VAL A 8 -14.12 -34.83 24.54
N CYS A 9 -13.55 -35.86 23.88
CA CYS A 9 -14.30 -36.72 22.97
C CYS A 9 -15.32 -37.64 23.70
N GLU A 10 -15.06 -37.96 24.98
CA GLU A 10 -15.90 -38.82 25.80
C GLU A 10 -16.96 -38.06 26.61
N ALA A 11 -16.97 -36.73 26.58
CA ALA A 11 -17.93 -35.93 27.31
C ALA A 11 -19.35 -36.08 26.71
N SER A 12 -20.28 -36.50 27.53
CA SER A 12 -21.67 -36.81 27.15
C SER A 12 -22.68 -35.69 27.39
N ASP A 13 -22.25 -34.59 28.04
CA ASP A 13 -23.05 -33.41 28.40
C ASP A 13 -22.38 -32.14 27.95
N ASP A 14 -23.15 -31.17 27.43
CA ASP A 14 -22.67 -29.90 26.90
C ASP A 14 -21.91 -29.05 27.93
N ILE A 15 -22.30 -29.13 29.20
CA ILE A 15 -21.62 -28.37 30.27
C ILE A 15 -20.26 -29.02 30.58
N LEU A 16 -20.22 -30.35 30.65
CA LEU A 16 -19.00 -31.09 30.86
C LEU A 16 -18.05 -30.95 29.66
N LEU A 17 -18.58 -30.97 28.45
CA LEU A 17 -17.81 -30.74 27.23
C LEU A 17 -17.11 -29.37 27.25
N LYS A 18 -17.83 -28.30 27.53
CA LYS A 18 -17.25 -26.95 27.64
C LYS A 18 -16.15 -26.87 28.69
N LYS A 19 -16.37 -27.45 29.87
CA LYS A 19 -15.36 -27.52 30.94
C LYS A 19 -14.10 -28.27 30.49
N LYS A 20 -14.25 -29.40 29.83
CA LYS A 20 -13.13 -30.21 29.32
C LYS A 20 -12.39 -29.50 28.15
N GLU A 21 -13.11 -28.80 27.30
CA GLU A 21 -12.50 -27.93 26.27
C GLU A 21 -11.64 -26.82 26.90
N GLU A 22 -12.12 -26.15 27.95
CA GLU A 22 -11.36 -25.14 28.65
C GLU A 22 -10.08 -25.69 29.30
N GLU A 23 -10.20 -26.87 29.96
CA GLU A 23 -9.05 -27.58 30.53
C GLU A 23 -8.03 -27.98 29.44
N LEU A 24 -8.50 -28.43 28.29
CA LEU A 24 -7.63 -28.78 27.16
C LEU A 24 -6.95 -27.53 26.59
N ARG A 25 -7.68 -26.42 26.42
CA ARG A 25 -7.12 -25.15 25.97
C ARG A 25 -6.01 -24.67 26.90
N ALA A 26 -6.23 -24.74 28.23
CA ALA A 26 -5.22 -24.34 29.22
C ALA A 26 -3.92 -25.18 29.12
N VAL A 27 -4.04 -26.47 28.83
CA VAL A 27 -2.88 -27.38 28.65
C VAL A 27 -2.19 -27.19 27.30
N LEU A 28 -2.93 -26.75 26.29
CA LEU A 28 -2.40 -26.45 24.95
C LEU A 28 -1.76 -25.06 24.84
N GLU A 29 -2.03 -24.17 25.82
CA GLU A 29 -1.46 -22.83 25.82
C GLU A 29 0.05 -22.90 26.02
N PRO A 30 0.85 -22.31 25.09
CA PRO A 30 2.29 -22.30 25.22
C PRO A 30 2.75 -21.48 26.42
N SER A 31 3.74 -21.98 27.15
CA SER A 31 4.27 -21.33 28.36
C SER A 31 4.84 -19.93 28.11
N TYR A 32 5.28 -19.62 26.88
CA TYR A 32 5.77 -18.31 26.51
C TYR A 32 4.67 -17.22 26.45
N ASN A 33 3.38 -17.60 26.37
CA ASN A 33 2.28 -16.62 26.42
C ASN A 33 2.24 -15.89 27.77
N TRP A 34 2.49 -16.61 28.87
CA TRP A 34 2.65 -16.00 30.17
C TRP A 34 3.80 -14.99 30.17
N LEU A 35 4.94 -15.33 29.58
CA LEU A 35 6.10 -14.44 29.48
C LEU A 35 5.75 -13.18 28.68
N TYR A 36 5.08 -13.30 27.54
CA TYR A 36 4.66 -12.16 26.73
C TYR A 36 3.75 -11.21 27.51
N THR A 37 2.76 -11.76 28.23
CA THR A 37 1.88 -10.98 29.10
C THR A 37 2.66 -10.26 30.19
N LYS A 38 3.60 -10.96 30.84
CA LYS A 38 4.45 -10.34 31.87
C LYS A 38 5.34 -9.23 31.33
N VAL A 39 5.99 -9.44 30.20
CA VAL A 39 6.84 -8.41 29.56
C VAL A 39 6.02 -7.16 29.24
N SER A 40 4.80 -7.31 28.71
CA SER A 40 3.94 -6.18 28.39
C SER A 40 3.48 -5.37 29.60
N GLN A 41 3.42 -6.00 30.79
CA GLN A 41 2.94 -5.37 32.03
C GLN A 41 4.04 -4.74 32.87
N VAL A 42 5.24 -5.35 32.89
CA VAL A 42 6.32 -5.01 33.84
C VAL A 42 7.29 -3.98 33.27
N THR A 43 7.49 -3.97 31.96
CA THR A 43 8.45 -3.06 31.31
C THR A 43 7.76 -1.89 30.62
N LYS A 44 8.27 -0.67 30.81
CA LYS A 44 7.74 0.55 30.18
C LYS A 44 7.66 0.44 28.64
N GLU A 45 8.61 -0.28 28.04
CA GLU A 45 8.66 -0.52 26.58
C GLU A 45 8.31 -1.96 26.21
N GLY A 46 7.62 -2.69 27.08
CA GLY A 46 7.34 -4.11 26.89
C GLY A 46 6.53 -4.40 25.65
N VAL A 47 5.56 -3.55 25.31
CA VAL A 47 4.76 -3.71 24.10
C VAL A 47 5.60 -3.45 22.85
N LYS A 48 6.49 -2.44 22.86
CA LYS A 48 7.43 -2.20 21.76
C LYS A 48 8.38 -3.37 21.58
N PHE A 49 8.95 -3.89 22.67
CA PHE A 49 9.80 -5.09 22.63
C PHE A 49 9.09 -6.29 21.99
N LEU A 50 7.85 -6.58 22.40
CA LEU A 50 7.07 -7.68 21.81
C LEU A 50 6.75 -7.44 20.31
N CYS A 51 6.54 -6.19 19.94
CA CYS A 51 6.38 -5.82 18.55
C CYS A 51 7.67 -6.11 17.75
N ASP A 52 8.84 -5.77 18.30
CA ASP A 52 10.14 -6.02 17.67
C ASP A 52 10.44 -7.52 17.59
N VAL A 53 10.19 -8.29 18.64
CA VAL A 53 10.29 -9.76 18.62
C VAL A 53 9.46 -10.35 17.49
N ARG A 54 8.23 -9.87 17.30
CA ARG A 54 7.40 -10.35 16.18
C ARG A 54 7.95 -9.91 14.83
N ALA A 55 8.53 -8.72 14.73
CA ALA A 55 9.19 -8.25 13.51
C ALA A 55 10.35 -9.19 13.12
N ASP A 56 11.18 -9.58 14.08
CA ASP A 56 12.29 -10.51 13.88
C ASP A 56 11.79 -11.90 13.46
N LEU A 57 10.74 -12.42 14.10
CA LEU A 57 10.12 -13.69 13.71
C LEU A 57 9.61 -13.65 12.26
N LEU A 58 8.98 -12.56 11.84
CA LEU A 58 8.50 -12.39 10.47
C LEU A 58 9.68 -12.29 9.47
N ALA A 59 10.76 -11.61 9.85
CA ALA A 59 11.97 -11.50 9.04
C ALA A 59 12.64 -12.87 8.86
N ILE A 60 12.83 -13.64 9.92
CA ILE A 60 13.37 -15.00 9.88
C ILE A 60 12.51 -15.90 9.00
N LEU A 61 11.19 -15.90 9.19
CA LEU A 61 10.26 -16.71 8.39
C LEU A 61 10.27 -16.38 6.89
N SER A 62 10.61 -15.15 6.53
CA SER A 62 10.63 -14.70 5.13
C SER A 62 11.98 -14.89 4.44
N HIS A 63 13.09 -14.76 5.15
CA HIS A 63 14.43 -14.72 4.56
C HIS A 63 15.25 -15.99 4.78
N ASP A 64 15.05 -16.71 5.90
CA ASP A 64 15.81 -17.91 6.18
C ASP A 64 15.25 -19.11 5.40
N LYS A 65 16.05 -19.58 4.44
CA LYS A 65 15.74 -20.76 3.61
C LYS A 65 16.12 -22.09 4.27
N ASN A 66 16.93 -22.05 5.33
CA ASN A 66 17.48 -23.25 5.97
C ASN A 66 16.58 -23.79 7.09
N LEU A 67 15.52 -23.08 7.45
CA LEU A 67 14.56 -23.51 8.46
C LEU A 67 13.93 -24.84 8.09
N SER A 68 13.99 -25.80 8.99
CA SER A 68 13.23 -27.04 8.91
C SER A 68 11.71 -26.76 8.94
N ASN A 69 10.91 -27.71 8.48
CA ASN A 69 9.45 -27.57 8.52
C ASN A 69 8.92 -27.43 9.96
N GLU A 70 9.54 -28.12 10.92
CA GLU A 70 9.17 -28.07 12.33
C GLU A 70 9.46 -26.69 12.95
N GLU A 71 10.67 -26.17 12.78
CA GLU A 71 11.04 -24.82 13.24
C GLU A 71 10.12 -23.76 12.62
N ARG A 72 9.82 -23.88 11.33
CA ARG A 72 8.91 -22.95 10.63
C ARG A 72 7.50 -22.98 11.23
N VAL A 73 6.99 -24.15 11.64
CA VAL A 73 5.68 -24.27 12.29
C VAL A 73 5.72 -23.59 13.67
N HIS A 74 6.75 -23.85 14.46
CA HIS A 74 6.89 -23.23 15.80
C HIS A 74 6.99 -21.72 15.73
N LEU A 75 7.85 -21.16 14.86
CA LEU A 75 8.00 -19.70 14.69
C LEU A 75 6.70 -19.06 14.19
N LYS A 76 5.95 -19.70 13.28
CA LYS A 76 4.64 -19.22 12.84
C LYS A 76 3.64 -19.20 14.00
N THR A 77 3.63 -20.21 14.84
CA THR A 77 2.75 -20.29 16.01
C THR A 77 3.07 -19.18 17.00
N MET A 78 4.35 -18.95 17.32
CA MET A 78 4.79 -17.84 18.17
C MET A 78 4.36 -16.49 17.59
N SER A 79 4.61 -16.26 16.31
CA SER A 79 4.20 -15.03 15.61
C SER A 79 2.69 -14.83 15.62
N SER A 80 1.89 -15.92 15.53
CA SER A 80 0.42 -15.85 15.62
C SER A 80 -0.04 -15.43 17.01
N HIS A 81 0.49 -16.03 18.06
CA HIS A 81 0.15 -15.65 19.44
C HIS A 81 0.52 -14.19 19.75
N LEU A 82 1.70 -13.76 19.31
CA LEU A 82 2.08 -12.32 19.41
C LEU A 82 1.13 -11.42 18.61
N LYS A 83 0.71 -11.86 17.42
CA LYS A 83 -0.28 -11.11 16.64
C LYS A 83 -1.59 -10.95 17.39
N ASP A 84 -2.10 -12.04 17.97
CA ASP A 84 -3.36 -12.02 18.71
C ASP A 84 -3.26 -11.10 19.93
N LEU A 85 -2.18 -11.21 20.71
CA LEU A 85 -1.90 -10.32 21.84
C LEU A 85 -1.84 -8.84 21.41
N LEU A 86 -1.02 -8.52 20.39
CA LEU A 86 -0.86 -7.15 19.90
C LEU A 86 -2.15 -6.61 19.27
N SER A 87 -2.99 -7.46 18.66
CA SER A 87 -4.28 -7.04 18.10
C SER A 87 -5.23 -6.48 19.17
N HIS A 88 -5.17 -6.96 20.40
CA HIS A 88 -5.98 -6.42 21.49
C HIS A 88 -5.51 -5.01 21.91
N TRP A 89 -4.20 -4.76 21.87
CA TRP A 89 -3.63 -3.44 22.22
C TRP A 89 -3.87 -2.41 21.11
N PHE A 90 -3.66 -2.79 19.85
CA PHE A 90 -3.68 -1.89 18.72
C PHE A 90 -5.02 -1.87 17.96
N SER A 91 -6.15 -2.08 18.67
CA SER A 91 -7.44 -1.85 18.05
C SER A 91 -7.64 -0.35 17.76
N ALA A 92 -8.38 -0.05 16.69
CA ALA A 92 -8.54 1.31 16.17
C ALA A 92 -9.00 2.37 17.19
N GLY A 93 -9.72 1.95 18.23
CA GLY A 93 -10.23 2.85 19.26
C GLY A 93 -9.16 3.37 20.24
N PHE A 94 -7.98 2.76 20.25
CA PHE A 94 -6.90 3.12 21.18
C PHE A 94 -5.76 3.92 20.52
N LEU A 95 -5.84 4.14 19.20
CA LEU A 95 -4.87 4.96 18.49
C LEU A 95 -5.26 6.44 18.59
N GLU A 96 -4.29 7.27 18.93
CA GLU A 96 -4.42 8.72 19.02
C GLU A 96 -3.83 9.35 17.75
N LEU A 97 -4.58 10.30 17.14
CA LEU A 97 -4.12 11.04 15.96
C LEU A 97 -3.47 12.35 16.39
N GLU A 98 -2.21 12.51 16.08
CA GLU A 98 -1.44 13.72 16.34
C GLU A 98 -0.99 14.37 15.03
N GLN A 99 -1.05 15.70 14.98
CA GLN A 99 -0.47 16.47 13.88
C GLN A 99 0.98 16.81 14.19
N VAL A 100 1.87 16.44 13.29
CA VAL A 100 3.29 16.78 13.38
C VAL A 100 3.55 18.10 12.66
N THR A 101 4.25 18.99 13.35
CA THR A 101 4.68 20.29 12.85
C THR A 101 6.18 20.44 13.00
N TRP A 102 6.74 21.54 12.52
CA TRP A 102 8.17 21.83 12.74
C TRP A 102 8.53 22.07 14.20
N GLN A 103 7.55 22.34 15.08
CA GLN A 103 7.72 22.51 16.52
C GLN A 103 7.63 21.18 17.29
N SER A 104 7.30 20.08 16.62
CA SER A 104 7.29 18.75 17.24
C SER A 104 8.70 18.33 17.67
N PRO A 105 8.83 17.43 18.66
CA PRO A 105 10.14 16.96 19.14
C PRO A 105 11.01 16.45 17.98
N CYS A 106 12.31 16.80 18.03
CA CYS A 106 13.28 16.39 17.02
C CYS A 106 13.33 14.87 16.85
N SER A 107 13.17 14.11 17.94
CA SER A 107 13.09 12.65 17.93
C SER A 107 11.93 12.12 17.08
N MET A 108 10.76 12.75 17.15
CA MET A 108 9.61 12.40 16.32
C MET A 108 9.86 12.73 14.85
N LEU A 109 10.42 13.92 14.56
CA LEU A 109 10.76 14.34 13.19
C LEU A 109 11.81 13.39 12.57
N GLN A 110 12.79 12.94 13.35
CA GLN A 110 13.79 11.97 12.91
C GLN A 110 13.13 10.61 12.58
N LYS A 111 12.30 10.09 13.49
CA LYS A 111 11.59 8.82 13.25
C LYS A 111 10.70 8.87 12.00
N ILE A 112 9.98 9.97 11.78
CA ILE A 112 9.17 10.15 10.57
C ILE A 112 10.05 10.11 9.33
N SER A 113 11.22 10.75 9.36
CA SER A 113 12.17 10.72 8.25
C SER A 113 12.69 9.32 7.98
N ASP A 114 13.06 8.59 9.03
CA ASP A 114 13.66 7.24 8.93
C ASP A 114 12.64 6.19 8.46
N TYR A 115 11.39 6.32 8.90
CA TYR A 115 10.32 5.38 8.55
C TYR A 115 9.65 5.66 7.20
N GLU A 116 9.88 6.83 6.57
CA GLU A 116 9.23 7.16 5.30
C GLU A 116 9.71 6.25 4.15
N ALA A 117 8.90 5.24 3.85
CA ALA A 117 9.24 4.20 2.90
C ALA A 117 8.72 4.47 1.48
N VAL A 118 7.67 5.28 1.32
CA VAL A 118 7.02 5.53 0.01
C VAL A 118 7.80 6.57 -0.79
N HIS A 119 8.07 7.72 -0.15
CA HIS A 119 8.80 8.83 -0.74
C HIS A 119 9.91 9.29 0.21
N PRO A 120 11.09 8.64 0.22
CA PRO A 120 12.16 8.90 1.18
C PRO A 120 12.49 10.38 1.34
N VAL A 121 12.65 10.82 2.58
CA VAL A 121 13.03 12.19 2.92
C VAL A 121 14.49 12.41 2.53
N LYS A 122 14.75 13.46 1.74
CA LYS A 122 16.10 13.72 1.20
C LYS A 122 17.00 14.44 2.20
N ASN A 123 16.45 15.38 2.94
CA ASN A 123 17.15 16.23 3.91
C ASN A 123 16.14 16.97 4.80
N TRP A 124 16.65 17.71 5.78
CA TRP A 124 15.83 18.50 6.71
C TRP A 124 14.95 19.57 6.03
N THR A 125 15.39 20.14 4.93
CA THR A 125 14.58 21.10 4.17
C THR A 125 13.38 20.43 3.51
N ASP A 126 13.55 19.21 3.00
CA ASP A 126 12.46 18.40 2.47
C ASP A 126 11.47 18.04 3.59
N LEU A 127 11.97 17.56 4.76
CA LEU A 127 11.12 17.25 5.91
C LEU A 127 10.34 18.49 6.38
N LYS A 128 11.01 19.65 6.52
CA LYS A 128 10.36 20.90 6.88
C LYS A 128 9.24 21.28 5.90
N SER A 129 9.44 21.02 4.61
CA SER A 129 8.42 21.29 3.61
C SER A 129 7.20 20.38 3.73
N ARG A 130 7.37 19.14 4.23
CA ARG A 130 6.28 18.17 4.39
C ARG A 130 5.39 18.43 5.61
N VAL A 131 5.84 19.25 6.55
CA VAL A 131 5.09 19.70 7.72
C VAL A 131 4.77 21.19 7.68
N GLY A 132 5.04 21.86 6.56
CA GLY A 132 4.84 23.28 6.31
C GLY A 132 3.50 23.62 5.63
N PRO A 133 3.36 24.84 5.10
CA PRO A 133 2.15 25.30 4.41
C PRO A 133 1.74 24.37 3.26
N TYR A 134 0.45 24.19 3.08
CA TYR A 134 -0.18 23.28 2.10
C TYR A 134 0.22 21.82 2.27
N ARG A 135 0.69 21.45 3.49
CA ARG A 135 1.06 20.10 3.87
C ARG A 135 0.55 19.81 5.27
N ARG A 136 0.18 18.55 5.49
CA ARG A 136 -0.08 18.03 6.84
C ARG A 136 0.62 16.70 6.97
N CYS A 137 1.23 16.52 8.12
CA CYS A 137 1.75 15.23 8.56
C CYS A 137 0.99 14.82 9.81
N PHE A 138 0.34 13.66 9.74
CA PHE A 138 -0.31 13.07 10.89
C PHE A 138 0.42 11.81 11.29
N VAL A 139 0.50 11.55 12.59
CA VAL A 139 0.98 10.29 13.14
C VAL A 139 -0.11 9.68 14.01
N PHE A 140 -0.22 8.37 13.94
CA PHE A 140 -0.98 7.61 14.92
C PHE A 140 -0.02 7.06 15.95
N THR A 141 -0.30 7.37 17.20
CA THR A 141 0.46 6.93 18.37
C THR A 141 -0.40 6.04 19.26
N HIS A 142 0.22 5.36 20.21
CA HIS A 142 -0.45 4.54 21.20
C HIS A 142 0.25 4.66 22.56
N ARG A 143 -0.53 4.75 23.63
CA ARG A 143 -0.01 4.94 25.00
C ARG A 143 0.97 3.86 25.47
N SER A 144 0.83 2.64 24.97
CA SER A 144 1.74 1.53 25.28
C SER A 144 3.06 1.58 24.51
N MET A 145 3.21 2.50 23.55
CA MET A 145 4.43 2.74 22.79
C MET A 145 4.68 4.24 22.71
N PRO A 146 5.02 4.89 23.83
CA PRO A 146 5.25 6.32 23.86
C PRO A 146 6.38 6.71 22.91
N ASP A 147 6.21 7.86 22.26
CA ASP A 147 7.17 8.42 21.30
C ASP A 147 7.43 7.57 20.04
N GLU A 148 6.65 6.49 19.83
CA GLU A 148 6.73 5.67 18.62
C GLU A 148 5.54 5.95 17.69
N PRO A 149 5.77 6.49 16.48
CA PRO A 149 4.73 6.56 15.48
C PRO A 149 4.38 5.13 15.00
N ILE A 150 3.09 4.82 14.89
CA ILE A 150 2.59 3.53 14.41
C ILE A 150 2.23 3.61 12.93
N VAL A 151 1.60 4.72 12.54
CA VAL A 151 1.35 5.05 11.13
C VAL A 151 1.69 6.51 10.92
N VAL A 152 2.42 6.78 9.85
CA VAL A 152 2.71 8.14 9.38
C VAL A 152 1.90 8.40 8.11
N LEU A 153 1.18 9.52 8.09
CA LEU A 153 0.31 9.93 7.01
C LEU A 153 0.72 11.30 6.51
N HIS A 154 1.18 11.40 5.27
CA HIS A 154 1.48 12.68 4.62
C HIS A 154 0.37 13.09 3.68
N VAL A 155 -0.06 14.33 3.82
CA VAL A 155 -1.16 14.93 3.06
C VAL A 155 -0.68 16.21 2.36
N ALA A 156 -1.04 16.35 1.09
CA ALA A 156 -0.91 17.61 0.36
C ALA A 156 -2.29 18.25 0.22
N LEU A 157 -2.35 19.56 0.46
CA LEU A 157 -3.55 20.36 0.30
C LEU A 157 -3.47 21.07 -1.06
N THR A 158 -4.46 20.82 -1.91
CA THR A 158 -4.47 21.28 -3.30
C THR A 158 -5.86 21.75 -3.70
N THR A 159 -5.98 22.32 -4.90
CA THR A 159 -7.27 22.70 -5.48
C THR A 159 -7.93 21.54 -6.23
N GLU A 160 -7.18 20.53 -6.64
CA GLU A 160 -7.67 19.40 -7.46
C GLU A 160 -6.94 18.09 -7.15
N ILE A 161 -7.51 16.98 -7.58
CA ILE A 161 -6.89 15.66 -7.44
C ILE A 161 -5.73 15.53 -8.43
N SER A 162 -4.51 15.52 -7.89
CA SER A 162 -3.27 15.49 -8.67
C SER A 162 -3.09 14.20 -9.48
N PRO A 163 -2.66 14.29 -10.74
CA PRO A 163 -2.34 13.12 -11.57
C PRO A 163 -0.89 12.62 -11.39
N SER A 164 0.00 13.38 -10.77
CA SER A 164 1.40 12.98 -10.64
C SER A 164 2.03 13.39 -9.32
N ILE A 165 3.00 12.59 -8.87
CA ILE A 165 3.74 12.88 -7.62
C ILE A 165 4.60 14.14 -7.74
N ALA A 166 5.10 14.43 -8.94
CA ALA A 166 5.87 15.65 -9.17
C ALA A 166 5.03 16.89 -8.89
N ASN A 167 3.76 16.91 -9.27
CA ASN A 167 2.84 18.01 -8.99
C ASN A 167 2.58 18.10 -7.47
N VAL A 168 2.36 16.98 -6.81
CA VAL A 168 2.17 16.94 -5.36
C VAL A 168 3.38 17.51 -4.63
N VAL A 169 4.59 17.09 -4.97
CA VAL A 169 5.82 17.54 -4.30
C VAL A 169 6.19 18.99 -4.65
N LYS A 170 5.93 19.44 -5.89
CA LYS A 170 6.31 20.79 -6.38
C LYS A 170 5.26 21.87 -6.07
N HIS A 171 4.04 21.53 -5.70
CA HIS A 171 2.94 22.48 -5.55
C HIS A 171 3.27 23.66 -4.64
N HIS A 172 4.04 23.43 -3.58
CA HIS A 172 4.54 24.50 -2.69
C HIS A 172 5.39 25.57 -3.41
N ARG A 173 6.09 25.22 -4.51
CA ARG A 173 6.91 26.15 -5.28
C ARG A 173 6.09 27.00 -6.26
N GLN A 174 4.96 26.50 -6.74
CA GLN A 174 4.11 27.20 -7.70
C GLN A 174 3.23 28.24 -7.02
N VAL A 175 2.69 27.96 -5.83
CA VAL A 175 1.91 28.93 -5.05
C VAL A 175 2.78 30.13 -4.67
N LYS A 176 4.07 29.93 -4.33
CA LYS A 176 5.01 31.05 -4.10
C LYS A 176 5.25 31.91 -5.33
N LYS A 177 5.17 31.38 -6.56
CA LYS A 177 5.36 32.15 -7.79
C LYS A 177 4.16 33.01 -8.17
N THR A 178 2.95 32.58 -7.78
CA THR A 178 1.72 33.33 -8.12
C THR A 178 1.44 34.47 -7.13
N THR A 179 1.99 34.40 -5.91
CA THR A 179 1.86 35.46 -4.90
C THR A 179 3.03 36.44 -4.85
N SER A 180 4.10 36.21 -5.62
CA SER A 180 5.22 37.16 -5.74
C SER A 180 5.07 38.03 -7.01
N ILE A 181 4.17 39.00 -6.95
CA ILE A 181 4.31 40.24 -7.69
C ILE A 181 5.24 41.12 -6.86
N GLU A 182 6.43 41.39 -7.42
CA GLU A 182 7.38 42.44 -7.12
C GLU A 182 7.66 42.80 -5.65
N VAL A 183 8.81 42.37 -5.12
CA VAL A 183 9.69 43.24 -4.37
C VAL A 183 11.14 42.85 -4.73
N GLU A 184 11.74 43.58 -5.66
CA GLU A 184 13.18 43.80 -5.73
C GLU A 184 13.59 44.64 -4.49
N ASP A 185 14.79 44.36 -3.99
CA ASP A 185 15.47 44.99 -2.87
C ASP A 185 15.23 44.39 -1.48
N LEU A 186 16.04 43.40 -1.15
CA LEU A 186 16.29 42.99 0.25
C LEU A 186 17.80 42.99 0.53
N ASP A 187 18.17 43.89 1.43
CA ASP A 187 19.43 44.00 2.13
C ASP A 187 19.90 42.63 2.70
N PRO A 188 21.11 42.14 2.37
CA PRO A 188 21.58 40.83 2.81
C PRO A 188 22.01 40.74 4.29
N THR A 189 21.87 41.79 5.09
CA THR A 189 22.40 41.85 6.47
C THR A 189 21.34 41.84 7.57
N GLY A 190 20.04 41.69 7.24
CA GLY A 190 18.97 41.60 8.26
C GLY A 190 18.77 40.16 8.78
N PRO A 191 18.44 39.98 10.10
CA PRO A 191 18.10 38.66 10.62
C PRO A 191 16.89 38.12 9.85
N ALA A 192 17.04 36.92 9.28
CA ALA A 192 16.00 36.24 8.50
C ALA A 192 14.69 36.14 9.30
N LYS A 193 13.81 37.12 9.17
CA LYS A 193 12.40 36.98 9.53
C LYS A 193 11.81 35.98 8.56
N GLY A 194 11.73 34.73 9.00
CA GLY A 194 11.05 33.67 8.29
C GLY A 194 9.58 34.03 8.10
N SER A 195 9.24 34.67 7.00
CA SER A 195 7.87 34.74 6.53
C SER A 195 7.50 33.32 6.09
N ALA A 196 6.96 32.54 7.01
CA ALA A 196 6.15 31.38 6.67
C ALA A 196 5.03 31.94 5.78
N GLY A 197 5.07 31.66 4.46
CA GLY A 197 4.01 32.10 3.56
C GLY A 197 2.68 31.64 4.16
N THR A 198 1.80 32.59 4.40
CA THR A 198 0.47 32.33 4.93
C THR A 198 -0.27 31.45 3.94
N GLU A 199 -0.77 30.29 4.44
CA GLU A 199 -1.59 29.38 3.67
C GLU A 199 -2.94 30.05 3.35
N ASP A 200 -3.39 29.95 2.10
CA ASP A 200 -4.71 30.43 1.70
C ASP A 200 -5.72 29.29 1.82
N PRO A 201 -6.65 29.31 2.78
CA PRO A 201 -7.66 28.27 2.95
C PRO A 201 -8.56 28.08 1.73
N ALA A 202 -8.74 29.10 0.89
CA ALA A 202 -9.53 29.01 -0.33
C ALA A 202 -8.91 28.06 -1.38
N LEU A 203 -7.60 27.86 -1.33
CA LEU A 203 -6.86 26.95 -2.20
C LEU A 203 -6.83 25.50 -1.65
N CYS A 204 -7.34 25.25 -0.45
CA CYS A 204 -7.33 23.95 0.23
C CYS A 204 -8.66 23.22 0.08
N THR A 205 -9.09 22.92 -1.15
CA THR A 205 -10.37 22.23 -1.42
C THR A 205 -10.22 20.72 -1.52
N THR A 206 -8.99 20.23 -1.71
CA THR A 206 -8.67 18.83 -1.94
C THR A 206 -7.53 18.37 -1.02
N ALA A 207 -7.69 17.24 -0.36
CA ALA A 207 -6.64 16.54 0.36
C ALA A 207 -6.13 15.34 -0.43
N ILE A 208 -4.83 15.30 -0.68
CA ILE A 208 -4.14 14.18 -1.35
C ILE A 208 -3.29 13.45 -0.32
N PHE A 209 -3.72 12.25 0.08
CA PHE A 209 -2.95 11.32 0.89
C PHE A 209 -1.90 10.65 -0.01
N TYR A 210 -0.67 11.14 -0.02
CA TYR A 210 0.35 10.67 -0.95
C TYR A 210 1.36 9.70 -0.34
N SER A 211 1.42 9.61 1.01
CA SER A 211 2.17 8.58 1.71
C SER A 211 1.42 8.14 2.96
N ILE A 212 1.25 6.81 3.09
CA ILE A 212 0.71 6.14 4.27
C ILE A 212 1.70 5.03 4.61
N THR A 213 2.47 5.21 5.69
CA THR A 213 3.52 4.29 6.09
C THR A 213 3.21 3.69 7.45
N SER A 214 3.04 2.37 7.51
CA SER A 214 3.08 1.63 8.78
C SER A 214 4.54 1.46 9.18
N THR A 215 4.90 1.97 10.37
CA THR A 215 6.29 2.06 10.82
C THR A 215 6.77 0.80 11.54
N GLN A 216 5.82 0.05 12.12
CA GLN A 216 6.10 -1.10 12.97
C GLN A 216 5.85 -2.40 12.20
N SER A 217 6.91 -3.02 11.69
CA SER A 217 6.82 -4.29 10.94
C SER A 217 6.23 -5.43 11.78
N GLY A 218 6.41 -5.40 13.08
CA GLY A 218 5.79 -6.32 14.02
C GLY A 218 4.26 -6.22 14.09
N LEU A 219 3.66 -5.13 13.63
CA LEU A 219 2.20 -4.99 13.52
C LEU A 219 1.65 -5.43 12.16
N GLN A 220 2.47 -6.00 11.29
CA GLN A 220 2.02 -6.49 9.98
C GLN A 220 0.87 -7.48 10.11
N GLY A 221 -0.21 -7.22 9.35
CA GLY A 221 -1.42 -8.05 9.34
C GLY A 221 -2.34 -7.87 10.56
N ILE A 222 -2.04 -6.89 11.44
CA ILE A 222 -2.97 -6.38 12.43
C ILE A 222 -3.76 -5.26 11.77
N GLU A 223 -5.08 -5.33 11.87
CA GLU A 223 -5.95 -4.29 11.34
C GLU A 223 -5.94 -3.10 12.32
N LEU A 224 -5.16 -2.08 11.99
CA LEU A 224 -5.11 -0.81 12.75
C LEU A 224 -6.38 0.03 12.59
N GLY A 225 -7.38 -0.55 11.97
CA GLY A 225 -8.73 -0.03 11.82
C GLY A 225 -8.95 0.78 10.55
N ASN A 226 -10.18 0.67 10.04
CA ASN A 226 -10.68 1.45 8.89
C ASN A 226 -10.87 2.93 9.25
N SER A 227 -10.50 3.35 10.47
CA SER A 227 -10.77 4.69 11.01
C SER A 227 -9.65 5.70 10.75
N LEU A 228 -8.43 5.24 10.36
CA LEU A 228 -7.26 6.12 10.23
C LEU A 228 -7.50 7.28 9.26
N ILE A 229 -7.95 6.98 8.05
CA ILE A 229 -8.25 7.99 7.03
C ILE A 229 -9.46 8.83 7.47
N LYS A 230 -10.49 8.21 8.07
CA LYS A 230 -11.69 8.92 8.58
C LYS A 230 -11.32 9.95 9.66
N GLN A 231 -10.42 9.61 10.59
CA GLN A 231 -9.93 10.53 11.63
C GLN A 231 -9.14 11.70 11.03
N ALA A 232 -8.24 11.41 10.08
CA ALA A 232 -7.47 12.46 9.39
C ALA A 232 -8.40 13.39 8.57
N VAL A 233 -9.39 12.83 7.87
CA VAL A 233 -10.40 13.60 7.14
C VAL A 233 -11.21 14.49 8.08
N LYS A 234 -11.61 13.98 9.26
CA LYS A 234 -12.33 14.78 10.25
C LYS A 234 -11.50 15.98 10.70
N LYS A 235 -10.23 15.77 11.04
CA LYS A 235 -9.30 16.85 11.41
C LYS A 235 -9.14 17.88 10.29
N LEU A 236 -8.97 17.42 9.06
CA LEU A 236 -8.83 18.30 7.89
C LEU A 236 -10.10 19.12 7.62
N LYS A 237 -11.30 18.55 7.82
CA LYS A 237 -12.57 19.29 7.68
C LYS A 237 -12.81 20.30 8.79
N GLU A 238 -12.32 20.03 10.01
CA GLU A 238 -12.34 21.00 11.11
C GLU A 238 -11.46 22.21 10.80
N GLU A 239 -10.29 21.97 10.16
CA GLU A 239 -9.35 23.03 9.78
C GLU A 239 -9.75 23.75 8.46
N PHE A 240 -10.29 23.01 7.49
CA PHE A 240 -10.70 23.49 6.16
C PHE A 240 -12.13 23.10 5.84
N PRO A 241 -13.14 23.87 6.29
CA PRO A 241 -14.57 23.54 6.10
C PRO A 241 -14.97 23.39 4.63
N ASN A 242 -14.32 24.10 3.71
CA ASN A 242 -14.59 24.05 2.27
C ASN A 242 -13.97 22.84 1.57
N MET A 243 -13.16 22.03 2.27
CA MET A 243 -12.54 20.84 1.70
C MET A 243 -13.60 19.76 1.43
N ASN A 244 -13.71 19.33 0.19
CA ASN A 244 -14.76 18.40 -0.26
C ASN A 244 -14.22 17.21 -1.07
N GLN A 245 -12.92 17.19 -1.40
CA GLN A 245 -12.30 16.10 -2.13
C GLN A 245 -11.19 15.45 -1.31
N PHE A 246 -11.29 14.14 -1.14
CA PHE A 246 -10.33 13.32 -0.41
C PHE A 246 -9.89 12.18 -1.31
N SER A 247 -8.61 12.15 -1.65
CA SER A 247 -8.07 11.16 -2.57
C SER A 247 -6.66 10.78 -2.16
N THR A 248 -6.18 9.65 -2.66
CA THR A 248 -4.76 9.29 -2.60
C THR A 248 -4.08 9.55 -3.93
N LEU A 249 -2.76 9.50 -3.93
CA LEU A 249 -1.97 9.23 -5.12
C LEU A 249 -1.02 8.08 -4.73
N SER A 250 -1.41 6.86 -5.10
CA SER A 250 -0.83 5.64 -4.56
C SER A 250 0.05 4.92 -5.57
N PRO A 251 1.20 4.35 -5.14
CA PRO A 251 2.02 3.48 -5.97
C PRO A 251 1.34 2.12 -6.20
N ILE A 252 1.82 1.39 -7.21
CA ILE A 252 1.35 0.05 -7.57
C ILE A 252 2.53 -0.93 -7.53
N PRO A 253 2.98 -1.37 -6.34
CA PRO A 253 4.29 -2.01 -6.17
C PRO A 253 4.43 -3.38 -6.84
N GLY A 254 3.33 -4.08 -7.10
CA GLY A 254 3.32 -5.42 -7.68
C GLY A 254 3.15 -5.49 -9.19
N PHE A 255 2.75 -4.41 -9.83
CA PHE A 255 2.32 -4.43 -11.23
C PHE A 255 3.41 -4.88 -12.21
N ARG A 256 4.61 -4.29 -12.17
CA ARG A 256 5.68 -4.66 -13.11
C ARG A 256 6.12 -6.11 -12.95
N LYS A 257 6.16 -6.62 -11.72
CA LYS A 257 6.49 -8.03 -11.47
C LYS A 257 5.45 -8.95 -12.10
N TRP A 258 4.17 -8.67 -11.88
CA TRP A 258 3.06 -9.40 -12.49
C TRP A 258 3.10 -9.30 -14.02
N LEU A 259 3.33 -8.11 -14.58
CA LEU A 259 3.45 -7.86 -16.01
C LEU A 259 4.53 -8.75 -16.67
N LEU A 260 5.75 -8.76 -16.10
CA LEU A 260 6.85 -9.55 -16.62
C LEU A 260 6.56 -11.06 -16.57
N GLN A 261 5.92 -11.54 -15.52
CA GLN A 261 5.46 -12.93 -15.42
C GLN A 261 4.42 -13.25 -16.50
N THR A 262 3.45 -12.37 -16.70
CA THR A 262 2.40 -12.52 -17.72
C THR A 262 2.98 -12.55 -19.13
N LEU A 263 3.94 -11.68 -19.46
CA LEU A 263 4.61 -11.66 -20.76
C LEU A 263 5.40 -12.94 -21.01
N GLN A 264 6.09 -13.47 -20.00
CA GLN A 264 6.83 -14.74 -20.11
C GLN A 264 5.89 -15.93 -20.34
N MET A 265 4.75 -15.96 -19.68
CA MET A 265 3.72 -17.00 -19.89
C MET A 265 3.15 -16.94 -21.32
N SER A 266 2.88 -15.74 -21.83
CA SER A 266 2.38 -15.52 -23.20
C SER A 266 3.37 -15.96 -24.27
N ARG A 267 4.68 -15.80 -24.03
CA ARG A 267 5.75 -16.28 -24.94
C ARG A 267 5.74 -17.78 -25.07
N ASN A 268 5.70 -18.48 -23.96
CA ASN A 268 5.92 -19.94 -23.94
C ASN A 268 4.76 -20.75 -24.55
N GLY A 269 3.68 -20.11 -24.99
CA GLY A 269 2.48 -20.80 -25.47
C GLY A 269 1.92 -21.81 -24.47
N SER A 270 2.50 -21.83 -23.27
CA SER A 270 2.33 -22.85 -22.26
C SER A 270 1.37 -22.41 -21.21
N LEU A 271 0.12 -22.63 -21.45
CA LEU A 271 -0.84 -22.89 -20.39
C LEU A 271 -0.86 -24.40 -20.08
N SER A 272 0.29 -25.01 -19.87
CA SER A 272 0.31 -26.34 -19.28
C SER A 272 0.49 -26.25 -17.77
N TYR A 273 -0.49 -26.77 -17.08
CA TYR A 273 -0.81 -26.71 -15.66
C TYR A 273 0.19 -27.41 -14.70
N GLU A 274 1.34 -27.90 -15.16
CA GLU A 274 2.12 -28.89 -14.40
C GLU A 274 3.41 -28.41 -13.73
N VAL A 275 3.81 -27.14 -13.81
CA VAL A 275 5.15 -26.72 -13.34
C VAL A 275 5.15 -25.96 -12.00
N ILE A 276 4.02 -25.80 -11.31
CA ILE A 276 3.95 -25.08 -10.02
C ILE A 276 3.67 -26.00 -8.81
N THR A 277 4.24 -27.20 -8.78
CA THR A 277 4.09 -28.09 -7.62
C THR A 277 5.40 -28.57 -6.99
N LYS A 278 6.47 -27.77 -7.00
CA LYS A 278 7.61 -28.03 -6.10
C LYS A 278 8.33 -26.72 -5.72
N GLY A 279 8.03 -26.23 -4.54
CA GLY A 279 8.83 -25.25 -3.80
C GLY A 279 8.27 -23.83 -3.71
N ASN A 280 7.61 -23.54 -2.57
CA ASN A 280 7.13 -22.22 -2.09
C ASN A 280 6.04 -21.49 -2.90
N SER A 281 4.90 -22.02 -2.78
CA SER A 281 3.50 -21.59 -2.71
C SER A 281 3.20 -20.08 -2.82
N ILE A 282 3.12 -19.55 -4.03
CA ILE A 282 2.03 -18.66 -4.37
C ILE A 282 1.08 -19.50 -5.20
N VAL A 283 0.06 -20.06 -4.56
CA VAL A 283 -1.02 -20.78 -5.23
C VAL A 283 -1.86 -19.76 -5.96
N PHE A 284 -1.68 -19.63 -7.27
CA PHE A 284 -2.62 -18.92 -8.11
C PHE A 284 -3.88 -19.77 -8.26
N PRO A 285 -5.10 -19.17 -8.15
CA PRO A 285 -6.32 -19.91 -8.35
C PRO A 285 -6.42 -20.43 -9.78
N LYS A 286 -7.06 -21.60 -9.93
CA LYS A 286 -7.27 -22.41 -11.17
C LYS A 286 -8.06 -21.73 -12.31
N PHE A 287 -8.04 -20.42 -12.44
CA PHE A 287 -8.74 -19.71 -13.53
C PHE A 287 -7.85 -18.57 -14.03
N CYS A 288 -6.96 -18.91 -14.94
CA CYS A 288 -6.44 -17.92 -15.89
C CYS A 288 -7.04 -18.27 -17.25
N PRO A 289 -7.89 -17.44 -17.85
CA PRO A 289 -8.41 -17.70 -19.17
C PRO A 289 -7.28 -17.69 -20.22
N PRO A 290 -7.44 -18.41 -21.35
CA PRO A 290 -6.42 -18.54 -22.35
C PRO A 290 -6.05 -17.19 -22.97
N SER A 291 -4.77 -17.00 -23.24
CA SER A 291 -4.15 -15.89 -23.98
C SER A 291 -4.57 -14.47 -23.57
N ILE A 292 -3.85 -13.91 -22.58
CA ILE A 292 -3.87 -12.47 -22.36
C ILE A 292 -3.20 -11.82 -23.56
N CYS A 293 -3.97 -11.17 -24.45
CA CYS A 293 -3.41 -10.35 -25.49
C CYS A 293 -2.79 -9.09 -24.84
N PHE A 294 -1.47 -8.99 -24.89
CA PHE A 294 -0.74 -7.81 -24.38
C PHE A 294 -1.18 -6.54 -25.12
N CYS A 295 -1.32 -6.65 -26.44
CA CYS A 295 -1.68 -5.52 -27.31
C CYS A 295 -2.40 -6.03 -28.55
N PHE A 296 -3.21 -5.17 -29.18
CA PHE A 296 -3.82 -5.44 -30.48
C PHE A 296 -2.75 -5.54 -31.57
N SER A 297 -3.09 -6.14 -32.71
CA SER A 297 -2.16 -6.36 -33.83
C SER A 297 -1.48 -5.06 -34.29
N GLU A 298 -2.23 -3.96 -34.39
CA GLU A 298 -1.71 -2.65 -34.78
C GLU A 298 -0.74 -2.05 -33.75
N GLU A 299 -1.06 -2.17 -32.46
CA GLU A 299 -0.19 -1.73 -31.36
C GLU A 299 1.11 -2.54 -31.34
N ARG A 300 1.00 -3.87 -31.56
CA ARG A 300 2.17 -4.74 -31.66
C ARG A 300 3.09 -4.31 -32.79
N GLN A 301 2.53 -3.98 -33.99
CA GLN A 301 3.32 -3.46 -35.10
C GLN A 301 3.97 -2.12 -34.76
N LYS A 302 3.22 -1.21 -34.12
CA LYS A 302 3.74 0.10 -33.68
C LYS A 302 4.91 -0.07 -32.71
N ILE A 303 4.77 -0.94 -31.71
CA ILE A 303 5.82 -1.23 -30.73
C ILE A 303 7.03 -1.87 -31.42
N SER A 304 6.82 -2.89 -32.28
CA SER A 304 7.91 -3.60 -32.99
C SER A 304 8.75 -2.66 -33.86
N ARG A 305 8.13 -1.68 -34.51
CA ARG A 305 8.85 -0.68 -35.35
C ARG A 305 9.76 0.24 -34.55
N THR A 306 9.58 0.32 -33.23
CA THR A 306 10.38 1.18 -32.34
C THR A 306 11.57 0.45 -31.71
N PHE A 307 11.63 -0.88 -31.80
CA PHE A 307 12.81 -1.64 -31.38
C PHE A 307 13.93 -1.54 -32.42
N TYR A 308 15.11 -1.19 -31.99
CA TYR A 308 16.31 -1.15 -32.84
C TYR A 308 16.93 -2.55 -32.91
N GLY A 309 16.95 -3.15 -34.08
CA GLY A 309 17.63 -4.40 -34.38
C GLY A 309 16.71 -5.56 -34.80
N PRO A 310 17.25 -6.65 -35.38
CA PRO A 310 16.52 -7.85 -35.68
C PRO A 310 16.09 -8.51 -34.37
N THR A 311 14.82 -8.42 -34.05
CA THR A 311 14.25 -9.07 -32.88
C THR A 311 13.45 -10.26 -33.34
N ASP A 312 14.00 -11.45 -33.17
CA ASP A 312 13.34 -12.70 -33.51
C ASP A 312 12.14 -12.99 -32.58
N ASP A 313 12.12 -12.38 -31.37
CA ASP A 313 11.03 -12.54 -30.39
C ASP A 313 10.58 -11.18 -29.81
N PHE A 314 9.35 -10.80 -30.16
CA PHE A 314 8.70 -9.59 -29.66
C PHE A 314 8.62 -9.55 -28.12
N TYR A 315 8.29 -10.68 -27.49
CA TYR A 315 8.11 -10.74 -26.04
C TYR A 315 9.44 -10.60 -25.29
N ASP A 316 10.53 -11.16 -25.81
CA ASP A 316 11.86 -11.03 -25.20
C ASP A 316 12.37 -9.59 -25.28
N SER A 317 12.22 -8.95 -26.42
CA SER A 317 12.57 -7.56 -26.62
C SER A 317 11.79 -6.63 -25.69
N LEU A 318 10.50 -6.87 -25.58
CA LEU A 318 9.64 -6.13 -24.67
C LEU A 318 10.00 -6.36 -23.19
N CYS A 319 10.19 -7.60 -22.77
CA CYS A 319 10.62 -7.92 -21.42
C CYS A 319 11.96 -7.28 -21.08
N THR A 320 12.92 -7.29 -22.01
CA THR A 320 14.24 -6.67 -21.83
C THR A 320 14.12 -5.16 -21.69
N ALA A 321 13.35 -4.51 -22.56
CA ALA A 321 13.09 -3.08 -22.50
C ALA A 321 12.44 -2.67 -21.17
N ILE A 322 11.40 -3.40 -20.73
CA ILE A 322 10.72 -3.14 -19.45
C ILE A 322 11.68 -3.37 -18.27
N LYS A 323 12.49 -4.43 -18.28
CA LYS A 323 13.45 -4.72 -17.19
C LYS A 323 14.54 -3.66 -17.06
N SER A 324 15.06 -3.16 -18.18
CA SER A 324 16.13 -2.15 -18.18
C SER A 324 15.65 -0.72 -17.98
N ASN A 325 14.34 -0.46 -18.03
CA ASN A 325 13.72 0.86 -18.09
C ASN A 325 14.16 1.72 -19.31
N GLN A 326 14.84 1.18 -20.30
CA GLN A 326 15.29 1.93 -21.49
C GLN A 326 14.14 2.49 -22.31
N TRP A 327 12.99 1.80 -22.31
CA TRP A 327 11.77 2.27 -22.97
C TRP A 327 11.34 3.67 -22.49
N ALA A 328 11.65 4.01 -21.23
CA ALA A 328 11.29 5.30 -20.64
C ALA A 328 12.04 6.49 -21.26
N GLN A 329 13.19 6.24 -21.89
CA GLN A 329 14.03 7.24 -22.56
C GLN A 329 13.68 7.41 -24.05
N ASN A 330 12.84 6.52 -24.61
CA ASN A 330 12.42 6.55 -26.01
C ASN A 330 10.96 7.01 -26.09
N ASP A 331 10.73 8.26 -26.49
CA ASP A 331 9.39 8.87 -26.55
C ASP A 331 8.42 8.08 -27.43
N LYS A 332 8.87 7.59 -28.60
CA LYS A 332 8.02 6.80 -29.51
C LYS A 332 7.58 5.48 -28.89
N LEU A 333 8.49 4.81 -28.17
CA LEU A 333 8.20 3.54 -27.50
C LEU A 333 7.31 3.76 -26.26
N ARG A 334 7.56 4.83 -25.51
CA ARG A 334 6.72 5.23 -24.38
C ARG A 334 5.28 5.46 -24.83
N ASP A 335 5.08 6.26 -25.90
CA ASP A 335 3.76 6.57 -26.42
C ASP A 335 3.05 5.34 -27.03
N ALA A 336 3.82 4.40 -27.58
CA ALA A 336 3.27 3.14 -28.07
C ALA A 336 2.87 2.17 -26.95
N LEU A 337 3.53 2.25 -25.78
CA LEU A 337 3.29 1.39 -24.62
C LEU A 337 2.20 1.92 -23.68
N GLU A 338 1.84 3.19 -23.74
CA GLU A 338 0.89 3.83 -22.82
C GLU A 338 -0.41 3.02 -22.69
N LEU A 339 -1.15 2.89 -23.78
CA LEU A 339 -2.48 2.25 -23.74
C LEU A 339 -2.41 0.75 -23.38
N PRO A 340 -1.49 -0.06 -23.94
CA PRO A 340 -1.30 -1.44 -23.52
C PRO A 340 -0.98 -1.60 -22.02
N LEU A 341 -0.07 -0.78 -21.48
CA LEU A 341 0.30 -0.84 -20.07
C LEU A 341 -0.83 -0.35 -19.15
N MET A 342 -1.57 0.68 -19.54
CA MET A 342 -2.74 1.16 -18.80
C MET A 342 -3.85 0.11 -18.71
N ARG A 343 -4.16 -0.61 -19.81
CA ARG A 343 -5.13 -1.72 -19.81
C ARG A 343 -4.70 -2.85 -18.89
N LEU A 344 -3.45 -3.29 -19.00
CA LEU A 344 -2.94 -4.35 -18.14
C LEU A 344 -2.86 -3.93 -16.67
N CYS A 345 -2.56 -2.67 -16.40
CA CYS A 345 -2.60 -2.13 -15.03
C CYS A 345 -4.03 -2.12 -14.47
N ALA A 346 -5.01 -1.71 -15.26
CA ALA A 346 -6.42 -1.78 -14.88
C ALA A 346 -6.85 -3.23 -14.61
N LYS A 347 -6.46 -4.18 -15.46
CA LYS A 347 -6.70 -5.60 -15.25
C LYS A 347 -6.05 -6.10 -13.97
N TYR A 348 -4.78 -5.78 -13.72
CA TYR A 348 -4.05 -6.17 -12.52
C TYR A 348 -4.75 -5.69 -11.24
N LEU A 349 -5.21 -4.45 -11.21
CA LEU A 349 -5.83 -3.87 -10.02
C LEU A 349 -7.29 -4.31 -9.82
N PHE A 350 -8.06 -4.44 -10.90
CA PHE A 350 -9.50 -4.68 -10.84
C PHE A 350 -9.85 -6.16 -10.98
N ALA A 351 -9.24 -6.89 -11.92
CA ALA A 351 -9.62 -8.25 -12.24
C ALA A 351 -8.80 -9.32 -11.52
N GLU A 352 -7.51 -9.07 -11.28
CA GLU A 352 -6.66 -10.05 -10.59
C GLU A 352 -6.96 -10.11 -9.10
N LYS A 353 -7.18 -11.33 -8.61
CA LYS A 353 -7.63 -11.56 -7.21
C LYS A 353 -6.74 -12.57 -6.49
N ARG A 354 -6.63 -12.38 -5.19
CA ARG A 354 -6.07 -13.37 -4.26
C ARG A 354 -7.09 -13.63 -3.16
N ARG A 355 -7.59 -14.88 -3.06
CA ARG A 355 -8.67 -15.22 -2.12
C ARG A 355 -9.89 -14.29 -2.24
N ASN A 356 -10.26 -13.97 -3.48
CA ASN A 356 -11.35 -13.08 -3.86
C ASN A 356 -11.15 -11.59 -3.53
N PHE A 357 -10.04 -11.19 -2.93
CA PHE A 357 -9.66 -9.79 -2.72
C PHE A 357 -8.70 -9.30 -3.82
N ALA A 358 -8.57 -8.00 -4.00
CA ALA A 358 -7.61 -7.41 -4.92
C ALA A 358 -6.20 -7.99 -4.70
N LEU A 359 -5.50 -8.33 -5.79
CA LEU A 359 -4.16 -8.91 -5.73
C LEU A 359 -3.14 -7.90 -5.19
N ASP A 360 -3.26 -6.64 -5.62
CA ASP A 360 -2.38 -5.56 -5.17
C ASP A 360 -2.66 -5.20 -3.70
N PRO A 361 -1.65 -5.19 -2.83
CA PRO A 361 -1.84 -4.93 -1.40
C PRO A 361 -2.28 -3.49 -1.11
N VAL A 362 -1.86 -2.51 -1.92
CA VAL A 362 -2.23 -1.10 -1.76
C VAL A 362 -3.70 -0.91 -2.17
N ALA A 363 -4.11 -1.52 -3.29
CA ALA A 363 -5.52 -1.57 -3.69
C ALA A 363 -6.39 -2.20 -2.60
N ASN A 364 -5.98 -3.37 -2.10
CA ASN A 364 -6.72 -4.07 -1.04
C ASN A 364 -6.87 -3.21 0.22
N PHE A 365 -5.84 -2.46 0.62
CA PHE A 365 -5.90 -1.55 1.75
C PHE A 365 -6.94 -0.44 1.53
N HIS A 366 -6.89 0.28 0.42
CA HIS A 366 -7.80 1.40 0.16
C HIS A 366 -9.25 0.95 -0.04
N LEU A 367 -9.46 -0.18 -0.72
CA LEU A 367 -10.81 -0.74 -0.94
C LEU A 367 -11.44 -1.23 0.36
N ARG A 368 -10.69 -1.83 1.27
CA ARG A 368 -11.16 -2.15 2.63
C ARG A 368 -11.56 -0.91 3.42
N ASN A 369 -10.92 0.21 3.18
CA ASN A 369 -11.25 1.52 3.76
C ASN A 369 -12.41 2.24 3.03
N GLY A 370 -13.08 1.59 2.07
CA GLY A 370 -14.27 2.09 1.39
C GLY A 370 -13.98 3.09 0.26
N ALA A 371 -12.72 3.18 -0.21
CA ALA A 371 -12.38 4.03 -1.34
C ALA A 371 -12.93 3.48 -2.65
N THR A 372 -13.23 4.38 -3.58
CA THR A 372 -13.45 4.06 -4.99
C THR A 372 -12.12 4.12 -5.73
N MET A 373 -11.78 3.10 -6.53
CA MET A 373 -10.66 3.14 -7.46
C MET A 373 -11.03 4.11 -8.59
N TRP A 374 -10.47 5.33 -8.52
CA TRP A 374 -11.03 6.47 -9.26
C TRP A 374 -10.36 6.73 -10.60
N ARG A 375 -9.00 6.77 -10.65
CA ARG A 375 -8.27 7.11 -11.86
C ARG A 375 -6.89 6.47 -11.89
N LEU A 376 -6.53 5.88 -13.03
CA LEU A 376 -5.16 5.52 -13.36
C LEU A 376 -4.46 6.70 -14.03
N ASN A 377 -3.23 6.97 -13.61
CA ASN A 377 -2.44 8.08 -14.11
C ASN A 377 -1.18 7.53 -14.77
N TRP A 378 -1.09 7.73 -16.09
CA TRP A 378 0.11 7.43 -16.87
C TRP A 378 1.22 8.42 -16.53
N TRP A 379 2.47 7.95 -16.47
CA TRP A 379 3.65 8.78 -16.28
C TRP A 379 3.62 9.64 -15.01
N ALA A 380 3.03 9.10 -13.95
CA ALA A 380 2.75 9.79 -12.69
C ALA A 380 3.92 9.78 -11.71
N ASP A 381 4.79 8.75 -11.75
CA ASP A 381 6.01 8.64 -10.95
C ASP A 381 7.20 8.23 -11.82
N LEU A 382 8.06 9.20 -12.14
CA LEU A 382 9.24 9.02 -12.99
C LEU A 382 10.51 8.70 -12.18
N SER A 383 10.39 8.48 -10.89
CA SER A 383 11.51 8.02 -10.09
C SER A 383 11.96 6.62 -10.52
N PRO A 384 13.24 6.25 -10.30
CA PRO A 384 13.70 4.88 -10.56
C PRO A 384 12.81 3.82 -9.89
N ARG A 385 12.26 4.13 -8.71
CA ARG A 385 11.35 3.27 -7.99
C ARG A 385 9.98 3.15 -8.67
N GLY A 386 9.39 4.28 -9.10
CA GLY A 386 8.10 4.30 -9.81
C GLY A 386 8.17 3.51 -11.11
N LEU A 387 9.21 3.72 -11.91
CA LEU A 387 9.46 2.96 -13.14
C LEU A 387 9.64 1.45 -12.86
N THR A 388 10.38 1.10 -11.79
CA THR A 388 10.65 -0.30 -11.44
C THR A 388 9.43 -1.01 -10.86
N ASN A 389 8.58 -0.32 -10.11
CA ASN A 389 7.41 -0.93 -9.47
C ASN A 389 6.21 -1.03 -10.42
N SER A 390 5.94 0.02 -11.19
CA SER A 390 4.67 0.17 -11.92
C SER A 390 4.81 0.78 -13.31
N CYS A 391 5.98 0.78 -13.92
CA CYS A 391 6.21 1.46 -15.21
C CYS A 391 5.78 2.94 -15.17
N GLY A 392 5.93 3.61 -14.02
CA GLY A 392 5.57 5.01 -13.84
C GLY A 392 4.07 5.27 -13.63
N ILE A 393 3.23 4.24 -13.57
CA ILE A 393 1.77 4.38 -13.36
C ILE A 393 1.49 4.51 -11.87
N MET A 394 0.57 5.42 -11.52
CA MET A 394 0.00 5.53 -10.17
C MET A 394 -1.53 5.52 -10.24
N VAL A 395 -2.17 5.29 -9.10
CA VAL A 395 -3.63 5.25 -8.98
C VAL A 395 -4.13 6.23 -7.95
N ASN A 396 -5.22 6.95 -8.25
CA ASN A 396 -5.98 7.71 -7.28
C ASN A 396 -7.12 6.83 -6.72
N TYR A 397 -7.17 6.67 -5.41
CA TYR A 397 -8.32 6.14 -4.67
C TYR A 397 -9.06 7.33 -4.08
N ARG A 398 -10.36 7.49 -4.41
CA ARG A 398 -11.19 8.59 -3.92
C ARG A 398 -12.10 8.13 -2.79
N TYR A 399 -12.17 8.93 -1.73
CA TYR A 399 -13.01 8.70 -0.57
C TYR A 399 -14.25 9.59 -0.64
N TYR A 400 -15.40 8.99 -0.99
CA TYR A 400 -16.71 9.64 -0.91
C TYR A 400 -17.28 9.38 0.48
N LEU A 401 -17.32 10.42 1.33
CA LEU A 401 -17.57 10.26 2.76
C LEU A 401 -18.91 9.63 3.09
N ASP A 402 -19.93 9.88 2.26
CA ASP A 402 -21.27 9.32 2.33
C ASP A 402 -21.35 7.83 1.89
N GLN A 403 -20.31 7.32 1.22
CA GLN A 403 -20.29 5.98 0.64
C GLN A 403 -19.28 5.04 1.29
N LEU A 404 -18.43 5.54 2.17
CA LEU A 404 -17.28 4.79 2.73
C LEU A 404 -17.70 3.47 3.38
N GLU A 405 -18.72 3.50 4.22
CA GLU A 405 -19.16 2.31 4.96
C GLU A 405 -19.81 1.29 4.05
N ARG A 406 -20.65 1.74 3.13
CA ARG A 406 -21.26 0.88 2.12
C ARG A 406 -20.20 0.21 1.25
N ASN A 407 -19.27 0.98 0.68
CA ASN A 407 -18.22 0.45 -0.20
C ASN A 407 -17.30 -0.52 0.55
N SER A 408 -16.95 -0.21 1.81
CA SER A 408 -16.15 -1.09 2.65
C SER A 408 -16.85 -2.43 2.92
N ALA A 409 -18.13 -2.40 3.31
CA ALA A 409 -18.93 -3.59 3.53
C ALA A 409 -19.09 -4.43 2.25
N GLN A 410 -19.43 -3.82 1.13
CA GLN A 410 -19.56 -4.49 -0.17
C GLN A 410 -18.23 -5.16 -0.58
N TYR A 411 -17.09 -4.50 -0.38
CA TYR A 411 -15.80 -5.10 -0.69
C TYR A 411 -15.45 -6.25 0.26
N GLN A 412 -15.70 -6.10 1.57
CA GLN A 412 -15.33 -7.12 2.56
C GLN A 412 -16.25 -8.35 2.52
N GLU A 413 -17.55 -8.18 2.28
CA GLU A 413 -18.54 -9.24 2.30
C GLU A 413 -18.75 -9.84 0.91
N GLN A 414 -19.01 -9.00 -0.10
CA GLN A 414 -19.40 -9.39 -1.45
C GLN A 414 -18.23 -9.41 -2.44
N LYS A 415 -17.05 -8.91 -2.05
CA LYS A 415 -15.84 -8.82 -2.89
C LYS A 415 -16.02 -7.91 -4.11
N VAL A 416 -16.99 -7.00 -4.04
CA VAL A 416 -17.24 -6.01 -5.08
C VAL A 416 -16.24 -4.86 -4.95
N ILE A 417 -15.61 -4.49 -6.06
CA ILE A 417 -14.70 -3.35 -6.14
C ILE A 417 -15.43 -2.19 -6.80
N GLU A 418 -15.54 -1.08 -6.06
CA GLU A 418 -16.10 0.15 -6.59
C GLU A 418 -15.05 0.88 -7.43
N VAL A 419 -15.35 1.11 -8.71
CA VAL A 419 -14.44 1.71 -9.69
C VAL A 419 -15.19 2.63 -10.66
N THR A 420 -14.45 3.58 -11.25
CA THR A 420 -14.96 4.44 -12.33
C THR A 420 -15.02 3.73 -13.67
N ASP A 421 -15.75 4.31 -14.61
CA ASP A 421 -15.88 3.78 -15.97
C ASP A 421 -14.53 3.74 -16.70
N GLN A 422 -13.62 4.68 -16.46
CA GLN A 422 -12.27 4.63 -17.04
C GLN A 422 -11.62 3.26 -16.78
N ILE A 423 -11.63 2.80 -15.51
CA ILE A 423 -10.97 1.56 -15.11
C ILE A 423 -11.74 0.34 -15.63
N LYS A 424 -13.08 0.37 -15.61
CA LYS A 424 -13.92 -0.70 -16.19
C LYS A 424 -13.63 -0.89 -17.67
N VAL A 425 -13.61 0.20 -18.44
CA VAL A 425 -13.36 0.17 -19.89
C VAL A 425 -11.95 -0.36 -20.18
N LEU A 426 -10.92 0.17 -19.50
CA LEU A 426 -9.55 -0.30 -19.69
C LEU A 426 -9.41 -1.79 -19.35
N ALA A 427 -10.01 -2.25 -18.26
CA ALA A 427 -9.94 -3.66 -17.85
C ALA A 427 -10.73 -4.59 -18.78
N SER A 428 -11.87 -4.15 -19.33
CA SER A 428 -12.69 -4.94 -20.25
C SER A 428 -12.01 -5.15 -21.61
N GLN A 429 -11.26 -4.17 -22.10
CA GLN A 429 -10.50 -4.27 -23.36
C GLN A 429 -9.42 -5.38 -23.34
N CYS A 430 -9.09 -5.92 -22.20
CA CYS A 430 -8.21 -7.10 -22.07
C CYS A 430 -8.93 -8.44 -22.31
N LYS A 431 -10.26 -8.48 -22.51
CA LYS A 431 -11.06 -9.70 -22.62
C LYS A 431 -11.36 -10.14 -24.07
N GLU A 432 -11.17 -9.26 -25.06
CA GLU A 432 -11.81 -9.38 -26.37
C GLU A 432 -11.02 -10.14 -27.44
N THR A 433 -10.25 -11.18 -27.14
CA THR A 433 -9.58 -11.94 -28.21
C THR A 433 -9.95 -13.43 -28.30
N VAL A 434 -11.04 -13.86 -27.66
CA VAL A 434 -11.47 -15.29 -27.74
C VAL A 434 -12.52 -15.53 -28.84
N ASP A 435 -13.26 -14.51 -29.28
CA ASP A 435 -14.42 -14.71 -30.17
C ASP A 435 -14.19 -14.41 -31.66
N ALA A 436 -12.98 -14.19 -32.11
CA ALA A 436 -12.69 -13.86 -33.52
C ALA A 436 -12.13 -15.04 -34.35
N LYS A 437 -12.37 -16.30 -33.95
CA LYS A 437 -12.14 -17.50 -34.74
C LYS A 437 -13.24 -18.52 -34.50
N LEU A 438 -14.35 -18.35 -35.13
CA LEU A 438 -15.26 -19.37 -35.62
C LEU A 438 -15.60 -19.07 -37.06
#